data_fcec7df06a6f716202385a062bf996a8
#
_entry.id   fcec7df06a6f716202385a062bf996a8
#
_cell.length_a   1.000
_cell.length_b   1.000
_cell.length_c   1.000
_cell.angle_alpha   90.00
_cell.angle_beta   90.00
_cell.angle_gamma   90.00
#
_symmetry.space_group_name_H-M   'P 1'
#
loop_
_entity.id
_entity.type
_entity.pdbx_description
1 polymer ?
#
loop_
_entity_poly.entity_id
_entity_poly.type
_entity_poly.pdbx_seq_one_letter_code
_entity_poly.pdbx_strand_id
1 'polypeptide(L)'
;MINARQLEVLATVIEVGTTARAAQLLNVSQPAVSNMIRHTEDTIGFALFKREHGRLIPTKEALHLAQEAQHLFMQQKRIDNMIGELKGGTIGRLSIVATPSIGHSILPKVLGQFMQTRPKLKLSIELGSIDEITRRLGSGR
;
A
#
# COMPACT_ATOMS: atom_id res chain seq x y z
N MET A 1 -15.38 -12.76 -12.45
CA MET A 1 -14.65 -11.45 -12.33
C MET A 1 -14.05 -11.39 -10.93
N ILE A 2 -12.77 -11.04 -10.81
CA ILE A 2 -12.11 -10.90 -9.51
C ILE A 2 -12.54 -9.60 -8.81
N ASN A 3 -12.54 -9.60 -7.47
CA ASN A 3 -12.93 -8.45 -6.66
C ASN A 3 -11.74 -7.88 -5.85
N ALA A 4 -11.93 -6.70 -5.25
CA ALA A 4 -10.87 -6.02 -4.50
C ALA A 4 -10.32 -6.86 -3.34
N ARG A 5 -11.16 -7.65 -2.66
CA ARG A 5 -10.72 -8.52 -1.56
C ARG A 5 -9.79 -9.65 -2.04
N GLN A 6 -10.05 -10.21 -3.20
CA GLN A 6 -9.19 -11.23 -3.82
C GLN A 6 -7.83 -10.64 -4.21
N LEU A 7 -7.81 -9.42 -4.75
CA LEU A 7 -6.56 -8.69 -5.05
C LEU A 7 -5.79 -8.33 -3.79
N GLU A 8 -6.46 -7.95 -2.72
CA GLU A 8 -5.85 -7.66 -1.43
C GLU A 8 -5.17 -8.92 -0.85
N VAL A 9 -5.85 -10.06 -0.87
CA VAL A 9 -5.29 -11.34 -0.43
C VAL A 9 -4.07 -11.72 -1.26
N LEU A 10 -4.15 -11.59 -2.59
CA LEU A 10 -3.02 -11.86 -3.49
C LEU A 10 -1.80 -10.98 -3.14
N ALA A 11 -1.99 -9.66 -3.07
CA ALA A 11 -0.93 -8.72 -2.77
C ALA A 11 -0.30 -8.99 -1.39
N THR A 12 -1.12 -9.26 -0.37
CA THR A 12 -0.63 -9.56 0.97
C THR A 12 0.17 -10.86 1.01
N VAL A 13 -0.28 -11.93 0.32
CA VAL A 13 0.46 -13.20 0.28
C VAL A 13 1.80 -13.04 -0.43
N ILE A 14 1.87 -12.26 -1.49
CA ILE A 14 3.14 -11.94 -2.18
C ILE A 14 4.09 -11.18 -1.25
N GLU A 15 3.58 -10.19 -0.52
CA GLU A 15 4.38 -9.35 0.40
C GLU A 15 5.00 -10.16 1.54
N VAL A 16 4.21 -11.03 2.17
CA VAL A 16 4.67 -11.76 3.37
C VAL A 16 5.19 -13.17 3.09
N GLY A 17 5.02 -13.68 1.87
CA GLY A 17 5.56 -14.94 1.38
C GLY A 17 4.83 -16.22 1.85
N THR A 18 3.82 -16.12 2.73
CA THR A 18 3.07 -17.29 3.23
C THR A 18 1.60 -16.98 3.47
N THR A 19 0.73 -17.99 3.23
CA THR A 19 -0.71 -17.86 3.51
C THR A 19 -1.03 -17.73 5.00
N ALA A 20 -0.22 -18.33 5.88
CA ALA A 20 -0.41 -18.24 7.32
C ALA A 20 -0.16 -16.80 7.83
N ARG A 21 0.90 -16.17 7.37
CA ARG A 21 1.24 -14.80 7.75
C ARG A 21 0.24 -13.78 7.16
N ALA A 22 -0.18 -14.00 5.91
CA ALA A 22 -1.22 -13.19 5.29
C ALA A 22 -2.56 -13.30 6.05
N ALA A 23 -2.93 -14.49 6.50
CA ALA A 23 -4.13 -14.71 7.30
C ALA A 23 -4.12 -13.89 8.61
N GLN A 24 -2.98 -13.84 9.30
CA GLN A 24 -2.81 -13.02 10.51
C GLN A 24 -2.99 -11.53 10.21
N LEU A 25 -2.35 -11.01 9.16
CA LEU A 25 -2.47 -9.60 8.78
C LEU A 25 -3.88 -9.21 8.34
N LEU A 26 -4.56 -10.12 7.65
CA LEU A 26 -5.92 -9.92 7.14
C LEU A 26 -7.02 -10.23 8.17
N ASN A 27 -6.64 -10.67 9.38
CA ASN A 27 -7.56 -11.09 10.45
C ASN A 27 -8.58 -12.16 10.00
N VAL A 28 -8.10 -13.16 9.25
CA VAL A 28 -8.90 -14.30 8.76
C VAL A 28 -8.18 -15.62 9.06
N SER A 29 -8.85 -16.75 8.84
CA SER A 29 -8.20 -18.05 8.97
C SER A 29 -7.30 -18.37 7.75
N GLN A 30 -6.23 -19.12 7.97
CA GLN A 30 -5.35 -19.57 6.89
C GLN A 30 -6.09 -20.40 5.81
N PRO A 31 -7.05 -21.30 6.15
CA PRO A 31 -7.87 -21.96 5.14
C PRO A 31 -8.68 -20.97 4.27
N ALA A 32 -9.17 -19.87 4.86
CA ALA A 32 -9.91 -18.85 4.11
C ALA A 32 -9.00 -18.17 3.05
N VAL A 33 -7.76 -17.82 3.42
CA VAL A 33 -6.78 -17.27 2.47
C VAL A 33 -6.48 -18.27 1.35
N SER A 34 -6.20 -19.54 1.69
CA SER A 34 -5.90 -20.57 0.69
C SER A 34 -7.08 -20.85 -0.24
N ASN A 35 -8.29 -20.87 0.28
CA ASN A 35 -9.50 -21.04 -0.53
C ASN A 35 -9.74 -19.83 -1.44
N MET A 36 -9.48 -18.62 -0.95
CA MET A 36 -9.64 -17.41 -1.76
C MET A 36 -8.63 -17.36 -2.92
N ILE A 37 -7.38 -17.75 -2.69
CA ILE A 37 -6.38 -17.86 -3.76
C ILE A 37 -6.85 -18.86 -4.81
N ARG A 38 -7.22 -20.08 -4.40
CA ARG A 38 -7.69 -21.11 -5.33
C ARG A 38 -8.91 -20.65 -6.11
N HIS A 39 -9.92 -20.08 -5.45
CA HIS A 39 -11.09 -19.55 -6.13
C HIS A 39 -10.74 -18.43 -7.12
N THR A 40 -9.73 -17.61 -6.80
CA THR A 40 -9.24 -16.58 -7.72
C THR A 40 -8.60 -17.23 -8.95
N GLU A 41 -7.72 -18.22 -8.76
CA GLU A 41 -7.09 -18.99 -9.84
C GLU A 41 -8.13 -19.67 -10.74
N ASP A 42 -9.15 -20.30 -10.15
CA ASP A 42 -10.26 -20.92 -10.88
C ASP A 42 -11.05 -19.87 -11.70
N THR A 43 -11.22 -18.67 -11.15
CA THR A 43 -11.97 -17.59 -11.80
C THR A 43 -11.21 -17.01 -13.01
N ILE A 44 -9.88 -16.87 -12.88
CA ILE A 44 -9.02 -16.25 -13.92
C ILE A 44 -8.45 -17.27 -14.91
N GLY A 45 -8.44 -18.55 -14.56
CA GLY A 45 -8.01 -19.64 -15.43
C GLY A 45 -6.52 -19.91 -15.48
N PHE A 46 -5.73 -19.31 -14.55
CA PHE A 46 -4.30 -19.58 -14.43
C PHE A 46 -3.81 -19.53 -12.98
N ALA A 47 -2.67 -20.19 -12.71
CA ALA A 47 -2.09 -20.24 -11.38
C ALA A 47 -1.43 -18.91 -10.99
N LEU A 48 -1.69 -18.45 -9.78
CA LEU A 48 -1.05 -17.27 -9.18
C LEU A 48 0.23 -17.66 -8.41
N PHE A 49 0.27 -18.89 -7.91
CA PHE A 49 1.41 -19.38 -7.13
C PHE A 49 1.85 -20.76 -7.60
N LYS A 50 3.15 -21.01 -7.49
CA LYS A 50 3.76 -22.34 -7.63
C LYS A 50 4.36 -22.77 -6.29
N ARG A 51 4.42 -24.07 -6.06
CA ARG A 51 5.15 -24.64 -4.91
C ARG A 51 6.50 -25.14 -5.37
N GLU A 52 7.56 -24.53 -4.88
CA GLU A 52 8.93 -24.93 -5.13
C GLU A 52 9.66 -25.11 -3.80
N HIS A 53 10.20 -26.30 -3.56
CA HIS A 53 10.91 -26.65 -2.32
C HIS A 53 10.11 -26.30 -1.03
N GLY A 54 8.80 -26.54 -1.06
CA GLY A 54 7.88 -26.25 0.06
C GLY A 54 7.53 -24.75 0.24
N ARG A 55 8.05 -23.88 -0.59
CA ARG A 55 7.74 -22.44 -0.58
C ARG A 55 6.69 -22.06 -1.62
N LEU A 56 5.92 -21.06 -1.30
CA LEU A 56 4.93 -20.47 -2.19
C LEU A 56 5.62 -19.36 -3.01
N ILE A 57 5.76 -19.58 -4.31
CA ILE A 57 6.44 -18.64 -5.23
C ILE A 57 5.39 -18.02 -6.14
N PRO A 58 5.27 -16.67 -6.21
CA PRO A 58 4.33 -16.03 -7.12
C PRO A 58 4.74 -16.22 -8.58
N THR A 59 3.78 -16.41 -9.46
CA THR A 59 3.97 -16.42 -10.90
C THR A 59 4.22 -15.01 -11.44
N LYS A 60 4.69 -14.88 -12.69
CA LYS A 60 4.84 -13.56 -13.33
C LYS A 60 3.50 -12.85 -13.44
N GLU A 61 2.46 -13.59 -13.76
CA GLU A 61 1.08 -13.11 -13.85
C GLU A 61 0.58 -12.58 -12.51
N ALA A 62 0.89 -13.29 -11.41
CA ALA A 62 0.55 -12.84 -10.05
C ALA A 62 1.25 -11.52 -9.68
N LEU A 63 2.54 -11.38 -10.02
CA LEU A 63 3.30 -10.15 -9.78
C LEU A 63 2.72 -8.96 -10.56
N HIS A 64 2.34 -9.17 -11.82
CA HIS A 64 1.67 -8.15 -12.63
C HIS A 64 0.33 -7.73 -12.02
N LEU A 65 -0.53 -8.70 -11.66
CA LEU A 65 -1.81 -8.39 -11.02
C LEU A 65 -1.65 -7.66 -9.68
N ALA A 66 -0.66 -8.04 -8.88
CA ALA A 66 -0.38 -7.36 -7.61
C ALA A 66 0.08 -5.91 -7.82
N GLN A 67 0.87 -5.65 -8.85
CA GLN A 67 1.29 -4.31 -9.21
C GLN A 67 0.11 -3.43 -9.62
N GLU A 68 -0.79 -3.93 -10.45
CA GLU A 68 -2.02 -3.22 -10.83
C GLU A 68 -2.97 -3.03 -9.63
N ALA A 69 -3.07 -4.03 -8.75
CA ALA A 69 -3.86 -3.92 -7.53
C ALA A 69 -3.36 -2.80 -6.59
N GLN A 70 -2.04 -2.56 -6.54
CA GLN A 70 -1.49 -1.44 -5.76
C GLN A 70 -2.01 -0.09 -6.26
N HIS A 71 -2.13 0.10 -7.57
CA HIS A 71 -2.72 1.33 -8.14
C HIS A 71 -4.18 1.50 -7.70
N LEU A 72 -4.96 0.42 -7.73
CA LEU A 72 -6.35 0.43 -7.26
C LEU A 72 -6.45 0.83 -5.78
N PHE A 73 -5.63 0.24 -4.91
CA PHE A 73 -5.63 0.55 -3.47
C PHE A 73 -5.18 1.97 -3.16
N MET A 74 -4.26 2.52 -3.95
CA MET A 74 -3.89 3.93 -3.84
C MET A 74 -5.05 4.85 -4.21
N GLN A 75 -5.82 4.53 -5.26
CA GLN A 75 -7.00 5.30 -5.62
C GLN A 75 -8.07 5.22 -4.53
N GLN A 76 -8.30 4.06 -3.95
CA GLN A 76 -9.22 3.89 -2.82
C GLN A 76 -8.79 4.76 -1.63
N LYS A 77 -7.52 4.74 -1.26
CA LYS A 77 -6.97 5.58 -0.18
C LYS A 77 -7.14 7.07 -0.45
N ARG A 78 -7.04 7.50 -1.72
CA ARG A 78 -7.33 8.90 -2.12
C ARG A 78 -8.79 9.26 -1.90
N ILE A 79 -9.71 8.34 -2.21
CA ILE A 79 -11.16 8.53 -1.98
C ILE A 79 -11.44 8.62 -0.48
N ASP A 80 -10.85 7.75 0.34
CA ASP A 80 -11.01 7.78 1.81
C ASP A 80 -10.50 9.10 2.41
N ASN A 81 -9.37 9.59 1.91
CA ASN A 81 -8.84 10.90 2.31
C ASN A 81 -9.80 12.04 1.91
N MET A 82 -10.33 12.00 0.68
CA MET A 82 -11.32 12.97 0.20
C MET A 82 -12.60 12.96 1.05
N ILE A 83 -13.08 11.77 1.42
CA ILE A 83 -14.24 11.62 2.32
C ILE A 83 -13.92 12.25 3.69
N GLY A 84 -12.72 12.05 4.20
CA GLY A 84 -12.25 12.69 5.44
C GLY A 84 -12.25 14.21 5.34
N GLU A 85 -11.81 14.77 4.23
CA GLU A 85 -11.83 16.22 3.95
C GLU A 85 -13.26 16.76 3.86
N LEU A 86 -14.15 16.05 3.18
CA LEU A 86 -15.57 16.43 3.04
C LEU A 86 -16.31 16.40 4.39
N LYS A 87 -16.01 15.43 5.25
CA LYS A 87 -16.63 15.31 6.58
C LYS A 87 -16.14 16.35 7.58
N GLY A 88 -14.90 16.79 7.48
CA GLY A 88 -14.23 17.60 8.52
C GLY A 88 -14.05 19.07 8.17
N GLY A 89 -14.46 19.54 6.99
CA GLY A 89 -14.19 20.94 6.57
C GLY A 89 -12.72 21.31 6.81
N THR A 90 -11.85 21.09 5.83
CA THR A 90 -10.46 21.59 5.83
C THR A 90 -9.44 20.89 6.75
N ILE A 91 -9.56 19.62 7.06
CA ILE A 91 -8.46 18.89 7.70
C ILE A 91 -7.67 18.15 6.61
N GLY A 92 -6.86 18.86 5.85
CA GLY A 92 -5.90 18.25 4.95
C GLY A 92 -4.82 17.51 5.74
N ARG A 93 -4.28 16.43 5.19
CA ARG A 93 -3.05 15.79 5.67
C ARG A 93 -1.97 16.01 4.62
N LEU A 94 -0.85 16.59 5.03
CA LEU A 94 0.35 16.70 4.20
C LEU A 94 1.41 15.73 4.74
N SER A 95 1.80 14.76 3.92
CA SER A 95 2.89 13.84 4.23
C SER A 95 4.09 14.18 3.33
N ILE A 96 5.23 14.41 3.94
CA ILE A 96 6.46 14.79 3.25
C ILE A 96 7.52 13.76 3.61
N VAL A 97 8.18 13.22 2.59
CA VAL A 97 9.42 12.44 2.77
C VAL A 97 10.57 13.27 2.25
N ALA A 98 11.60 13.46 3.04
CA ALA A 98 12.75 14.26 2.69
C ALA A 98 14.06 13.61 3.12
N THR A 99 15.15 13.97 2.45
CA THR A 99 16.49 13.61 2.95
C THR A 99 16.79 14.37 4.25
N PRO A 100 17.65 13.81 5.14
CA PRO A 100 18.00 14.48 6.40
C PRO A 100 18.50 15.91 6.22
N SER A 101 19.28 16.18 5.16
CA SER A 101 19.78 17.52 4.85
C SER A 101 18.67 18.54 4.66
N ILE A 102 17.63 18.20 3.88
CA ILE A 102 16.49 19.08 3.62
C ILE A 102 15.57 19.10 4.85
N GLY A 103 15.35 17.95 5.46
CA GLY A 103 14.47 17.77 6.61
C GLY A 103 14.88 18.59 7.83
N HIS A 104 16.18 18.73 8.07
CA HIS A 104 16.70 19.51 9.20
C HIS A 104 17.02 20.98 8.89
N SER A 105 17.21 21.33 7.61
CA SER A 105 17.62 22.69 7.24
C SER A 105 16.48 23.59 6.76
N ILE A 106 15.84 23.19 5.68
CA ILE A 106 14.88 24.03 4.95
C ILE A 106 13.44 23.82 5.44
N LEU A 107 13.03 22.53 5.61
CA LEU A 107 11.66 22.18 5.92
C LEU A 107 11.11 22.85 7.18
N PRO A 108 11.82 22.95 8.31
CA PRO A 108 11.26 23.57 9.51
C PRO A 108 10.85 25.02 9.30
N LYS A 109 11.64 25.79 8.55
CA LYS A 109 11.35 27.22 8.27
C LYS A 109 10.13 27.37 7.37
N VAL A 110 10.09 26.62 6.27
CA VAL A 110 9.01 26.70 5.28
C VAL A 110 7.70 26.20 5.88
N LEU A 111 7.75 25.07 6.58
CA LEU A 111 6.56 24.47 7.19
C LEU A 111 6.04 25.27 8.37
N GLY A 112 6.92 25.90 9.16
CA GLY A 112 6.50 26.80 10.23
C GLY A 112 5.64 27.96 9.72
N GLN A 113 6.04 28.58 8.62
CA GLN A 113 5.24 29.65 7.99
C GLN A 113 3.95 29.08 7.35
N PHE A 114 4.03 27.97 6.68
CA PHE A 114 2.87 27.34 6.03
C PHE A 114 1.79 26.92 7.03
N MET A 115 2.18 26.35 8.17
CA MET A 115 1.25 25.91 9.22
C MET A 115 0.54 27.05 9.92
N GLN A 116 1.14 28.25 9.97
CA GLN A 116 0.47 29.43 10.53
C GLN A 116 -0.77 29.83 9.74
N THR A 117 -0.76 29.60 8.43
CA THR A 117 -1.91 29.90 7.55
C THR A 117 -2.92 28.75 7.49
N ARG A 118 -2.57 27.57 8.02
CA ARG A 118 -3.39 26.36 7.94
C ARG A 118 -3.35 25.54 9.24
N PRO A 119 -3.88 26.08 10.36
CA PRO A 119 -3.73 25.47 11.69
C PRO A 119 -4.41 24.12 11.85
N LYS A 120 -5.35 23.77 10.96
CA LYS A 120 -6.04 22.47 10.98
C LYS A 120 -5.36 21.38 10.13
N LEU A 121 -4.28 21.71 9.43
CA LEU A 121 -3.55 20.74 8.59
C LEU A 121 -2.75 19.79 9.47
N LYS A 122 -2.92 18.49 9.28
CA LYS A 122 -2.06 17.48 9.89
C LYS A 122 -0.82 17.27 9.03
N LEU A 123 0.34 17.53 9.59
CA LEU A 123 1.63 17.38 8.93
C LEU A 123 2.33 16.13 9.45
N SER A 124 2.84 15.31 8.54
CA SER A 124 3.73 14.18 8.82
C SER A 124 5.01 14.35 8.01
N ILE A 125 6.16 14.28 8.68
CA ILE A 125 7.47 14.35 8.03
C ILE A 125 8.21 13.06 8.34
N GLU A 126 8.71 12.42 7.30
CA GLU A 126 9.54 11.23 7.39
C GLU A 126 10.89 11.50 6.73
N LEU A 127 11.97 11.10 7.38
CA LEU A 127 13.31 11.24 6.82
C LEU A 127 13.71 9.92 6.17
N GLY A 128 14.19 9.99 4.94
CA GLY A 128 14.61 8.81 4.19
C GLY A 128 15.84 9.09 3.32
N SER A 129 16.52 8.03 2.89
CA SER A 129 17.61 8.13 1.90
C SER A 129 17.06 8.42 0.50
N ILE A 130 17.92 8.92 -0.39
CA ILE A 130 17.56 9.15 -1.80
C ILE A 130 17.02 7.87 -2.45
N ASP A 131 17.67 6.74 -2.20
CA ASP A 131 17.26 5.43 -2.75
C ASP A 131 15.87 5.01 -2.26
N GLU A 132 15.56 5.28 -0.99
CA GLU A 132 14.26 4.98 -0.41
C GLU A 132 13.17 5.88 -0.98
N ILE A 133 13.44 7.17 -1.12
CA ILE A 133 12.53 8.15 -1.74
C ILE A 133 12.26 7.76 -3.20
N THR A 134 13.31 7.44 -3.97
CA THR A 134 13.21 7.04 -5.37
C THR A 134 12.40 5.74 -5.52
N ARG A 135 12.63 4.77 -4.64
CA ARG A 135 11.88 3.51 -4.63
C ARG A 135 10.40 3.73 -4.34
N ARG A 136 10.07 4.60 -3.38
CA ARG A 136 8.68 4.96 -3.06
C ARG A 136 7.99 5.68 -4.21
N LEU A 137 8.68 6.59 -4.89
CA LEU A 137 8.15 7.28 -6.10
C LEU A 137 7.89 6.29 -7.23
N GLY A 138 8.80 5.34 -7.46
CA GLY A 138 8.64 4.30 -8.48
C GLY A 138 7.54 3.27 -8.17
N SER A 139 7.22 3.06 -6.87
CA SER A 139 6.12 2.20 -6.42
C SER A 139 4.79 2.94 -6.22
N GLY A 140 4.75 4.25 -6.48
CA GLY A 140 3.57 5.08 -6.32
C GLY A 140 3.11 5.28 -4.86
N ARG A 141 4.02 5.11 -3.91
CA ARG A 141 3.79 5.34 -2.46
C ARG A 141 4.31 6.68 -2.00
#